data_8d2a812159c4a03378392226b8c3d43c
#
_entry.id   8d2a812159c4a03378392226b8c3d43c
#
_cell.length_a   1.000
_cell.length_b   1.000
_cell.length_c   1.000
_cell.angle_alpha   90.00
_cell.angle_beta   90.00
_cell.angle_gamma   90.00
#
_symmetry.space_group_name_H-M   'P 1'
#
loop_
_entity.id
_entity.type
_entity.pdbx_description
1 polymer ?
#
loop_
_entity_poly.entity_id
_entity_poly.type
_entity_poly.pdbx_seq_one_letter_code
_entity_poly.pdbx_strand_id
1 'polypeptide(L)'
;MEVLSPLILKGRWWYPINEGGKAEAGYTLIEMLIVLLIFTTLLSWVVFSISPLKGHMEKNLFLSQLESDLYQIQSYSIDHQAPIFLTFYPVTNKYVAKTEARQTIVSRELPAAIQVASSNSLEDITFYPDGNTNQFGRVNFKMGDVTMYLMFQIGQGRFYVQEY
;
A
#
# COMPACT_ATOMS: atom_id res chain seq x y z
N MET A 1 53.00 -72.70 57.07
CA MET A 1 51.56 -72.69 56.86
C MET A 1 51.28 -71.42 56.15
N GLU A 2 51.27 -71.54 54.89
CA GLU A 2 50.13 -71.49 54.00
C GLU A 2 49.26 -70.29 54.25
N VAL A 3 49.13 -69.46 53.24
CA VAL A 3 47.94 -69.46 52.45
C VAL A 3 48.10 -68.59 51.19
N LEU A 4 47.84 -69.18 50.10
CA LEU A 4 47.52 -68.74 48.78
C LEU A 4 46.73 -67.42 48.62
N SER A 5 47.23 -66.60 47.73
CA SER A 5 46.44 -65.52 47.12
C SER A 5 45.91 -65.95 45.78
N PRO A 6 44.60 -65.63 45.43
CA PRO A 6 44.13 -65.81 44.08
C PRO A 6 44.25 -64.51 43.29
N LEU A 7 44.82 -64.63 42.10
CA LEU A 7 44.84 -63.68 41.02
C LEU A 7 43.44 -63.33 40.59
N ILE A 8 43.09 -62.04 40.71
CA ILE A 8 41.90 -61.50 40.09
C ILE A 8 42.25 -60.96 38.69
N LEU A 9 41.89 -61.70 37.69
CA LEU A 9 41.88 -61.27 36.30
C LEU A 9 40.84 -60.13 36.10
N LYS A 10 41.30 -58.92 35.93
CA LYS A 10 40.49 -57.83 35.46
C LYS A 10 40.16 -58.06 33.98
N GLY A 11 38.92 -58.50 33.70
CA GLY A 11 38.35 -58.47 32.38
C GLY A 11 38.13 -57.01 31.94
N ARG A 12 38.97 -56.61 31.02
CA ARG A 12 38.84 -55.31 30.36
C ARG A 12 37.83 -55.46 29.26
N TRP A 13 36.58 -55.02 29.53
CA TRP A 13 35.56 -54.92 28.51
C TRP A 13 35.90 -53.76 27.59
N TRP A 14 36.34 -54.04 26.39
CA TRP A 14 36.47 -53.11 25.28
C TRP A 14 35.06 -52.93 24.70
N TYR A 15 34.43 -51.82 25.00
CA TYR A 15 33.31 -51.38 24.23
C TYR A 15 33.87 -50.70 22.97
N PRO A 16 33.54 -51.15 21.76
CA PRO A 16 33.85 -50.37 20.58
C PRO A 16 32.93 -49.12 20.65
N ILE A 17 33.55 -47.97 20.91
CA ILE A 17 32.91 -46.70 20.68
C ILE A 17 32.75 -46.62 19.17
N ASN A 18 31.56 -46.94 18.71
CA ASN A 18 31.17 -46.71 17.34
C ASN A 18 30.96 -45.20 17.21
N GLU A 19 32.02 -44.46 17.11
CA GLU A 19 31.97 -43.08 16.63
C GLU A 19 31.65 -43.12 15.15
N GLY A 20 30.37 -43.36 14.87
CA GLY A 20 29.76 -42.96 13.62
C GLY A 20 29.76 -41.46 13.58
N GLY A 21 30.92 -40.85 13.47
CA GLY A 21 31.09 -39.46 13.13
C GLY A 21 30.36 -39.26 11.81
N LYS A 22 29.14 -38.78 11.84
CA LYS A 22 28.53 -38.16 10.67
C LYS A 22 29.52 -37.07 10.28
N ALA A 23 30.25 -37.33 9.19
CA ALA A 23 31.07 -36.30 8.57
C ALA A 23 30.08 -35.15 8.28
N GLU A 24 30.17 -34.09 9.06
CA GLU A 24 29.47 -32.84 8.75
C GLU A 24 30.10 -32.37 7.44
N ALA A 25 29.40 -32.66 6.34
CA ALA A 25 29.80 -32.20 5.04
C ALA A 25 29.62 -30.67 5.05
N GLY A 26 30.71 -29.96 5.28
CA GLY A 26 30.77 -28.52 5.15
C GLY A 26 30.47 -28.14 3.69
N TYR A 27 29.63 -27.13 3.51
CA TYR A 27 29.38 -26.59 2.18
C TYR A 27 30.66 -26.07 1.55
N THR A 28 30.84 -26.38 0.28
CA THR A 28 31.96 -25.84 -0.48
C THR A 28 31.73 -24.39 -0.86
N LEU A 29 32.79 -23.59 -0.98
CA LEU A 29 32.67 -22.18 -1.39
C LEU A 29 31.96 -22.05 -2.74
N ILE A 30 32.20 -22.95 -3.67
CA ILE A 30 31.57 -22.96 -4.99
C ILE A 30 30.05 -23.24 -4.89
N GLU A 31 29.62 -24.12 -4.01
CA GLU A 31 28.21 -24.44 -3.79
C GLU A 31 27.45 -23.22 -3.24
N MET A 32 28.06 -22.50 -2.28
CA MET A 32 27.47 -21.25 -1.76
C MET A 32 27.38 -20.16 -2.82
N LEU A 33 28.38 -20.06 -3.71
CA LEU A 33 28.34 -19.11 -4.84
C LEU A 33 27.24 -19.45 -5.83
N ILE A 34 27.03 -20.73 -6.15
CA ILE A 34 25.96 -21.16 -7.06
C ILE A 34 24.60 -20.89 -6.44
N VAL A 35 24.41 -21.21 -5.15
CA VAL A 35 23.15 -20.92 -4.44
C VAL A 35 22.87 -19.42 -4.42
N LEU A 36 23.86 -18.60 -4.12
CA LEU A 36 23.72 -17.14 -4.13
C LEU A 36 23.34 -16.61 -5.52
N LEU A 37 23.96 -17.13 -6.58
CA LEU A 37 23.65 -16.76 -7.96
C LEU A 37 22.22 -17.12 -8.32
N ILE A 38 21.77 -18.32 -8.00
CA ILE A 38 20.37 -18.74 -8.24
C ILE A 38 19.41 -17.84 -7.43
N PHE A 39 19.73 -17.57 -6.18
CA PHE A 39 18.87 -16.76 -5.31
C PHE A 39 18.75 -15.30 -5.82
N THR A 40 19.85 -14.70 -6.23
CA THR A 40 19.85 -13.34 -6.79
C THR A 40 19.11 -13.25 -8.11
N THR A 41 19.20 -14.25 -8.98
CA THR A 41 18.44 -14.28 -10.24
C THR A 41 16.94 -14.43 -9.99
N LEU A 42 16.52 -15.27 -9.06
CA LEU A 42 15.10 -15.43 -8.68
C LEU A 42 14.55 -14.16 -8.06
N LEU A 43 15.29 -13.50 -7.15
CA LEU A 43 14.89 -12.23 -6.54
C LEU A 43 14.73 -11.12 -7.59
N SER A 44 15.62 -11.04 -8.56
CA SER A 44 15.54 -10.04 -9.64
C SER A 44 14.25 -10.19 -10.44
N TRP A 45 13.80 -11.40 -10.69
CA TRP A 45 12.56 -11.66 -11.42
C TRP A 45 11.32 -11.26 -10.63
N VAL A 46 11.31 -11.53 -9.32
CA VAL A 46 10.22 -11.13 -8.42
C VAL A 46 10.05 -9.61 -8.39
N VAL A 47 11.16 -8.86 -8.25
CA VAL A 47 11.12 -7.38 -8.24
C VAL A 47 10.54 -6.81 -9.52
N PHE A 48 10.88 -7.37 -10.67
CA PHE A 48 10.35 -6.94 -11.96
C PHE A 48 8.85 -7.21 -12.11
N SER A 49 8.35 -8.30 -11.53
CA SER A 49 6.93 -8.69 -11.60
C SER A 49 6.00 -7.80 -10.75
N ILE A 50 6.52 -7.11 -9.72
CA ILE A 50 5.73 -6.28 -8.79
C ILE A 50 5.47 -4.87 -9.35
N SER A 51 6.26 -4.39 -10.30
CA SER A 51 6.15 -3.03 -10.86
C SER A 51 4.74 -2.64 -11.35
N PRO A 52 4.02 -3.45 -12.13
CA PRO A 52 2.68 -3.08 -12.59
C PRO A 52 1.63 -3.03 -11.48
N LEU A 53 1.82 -3.82 -10.41
CA LEU A 53 0.89 -3.88 -9.28
C LEU A 53 0.83 -2.55 -8.50
N LYS A 54 1.95 -1.84 -8.41
CA LYS A 54 2.07 -0.57 -7.71
C LYS A 54 1.12 0.49 -8.27
N GLY A 55 1.02 0.61 -9.59
CA GLY A 55 0.12 1.58 -10.22
C GLY A 55 -1.36 1.33 -9.91
N HIS A 56 -1.81 0.08 -9.96
CA HIS A 56 -3.19 -0.27 -9.63
C HIS A 56 -3.51 0.00 -8.15
N MET A 57 -2.57 -0.31 -7.24
CA MET A 57 -2.74 -0.02 -5.82
C MET A 57 -2.81 1.48 -5.54
N GLU A 58 -1.92 2.27 -6.13
CA GLU A 58 -1.87 3.73 -5.96
C GLU A 58 -3.17 4.38 -6.45
N LYS A 59 -3.67 3.94 -7.62
CA LYS A 59 -4.96 4.37 -8.15
C LYS A 59 -6.10 4.08 -7.19
N ASN A 60 -6.24 2.83 -6.75
CA ASN A 60 -7.35 2.41 -5.88
C ASN A 60 -7.30 3.12 -4.52
N LEU A 61 -6.12 3.31 -3.96
CA LEU A 61 -5.93 4.06 -2.73
C LEU A 61 -6.36 5.52 -2.90
N PHE A 62 -5.97 6.16 -4.01
CA PHE A 62 -6.39 7.52 -4.31
C PHE A 62 -7.91 7.63 -4.45
N LEU A 63 -8.56 6.73 -5.19
CA LEU A 63 -10.01 6.77 -5.38
C LEU A 63 -10.76 6.58 -4.05
N SER A 64 -10.34 5.61 -3.24
CA SER A 64 -10.93 5.38 -1.91
C SER A 64 -10.70 6.56 -0.96
N GLN A 65 -9.52 7.20 -1.01
CA GLN A 65 -9.22 8.37 -0.20
C GLN A 65 -10.06 9.57 -0.64
N LEU A 66 -10.19 9.81 -1.95
CA LEU A 66 -11.01 10.88 -2.51
C LEU A 66 -12.47 10.72 -2.09
N GLU A 67 -13.02 9.52 -2.22
CA GLU A 67 -14.39 9.22 -1.83
C GLU A 67 -14.62 9.43 -0.33
N SER A 68 -13.70 8.97 0.51
CA SER A 68 -13.73 9.18 1.96
C SER A 68 -13.70 10.67 2.33
N ASP A 69 -12.82 11.44 1.69
CA ASP A 69 -12.71 12.88 1.92
C ASP A 69 -13.99 13.63 1.50
N LEU A 70 -14.62 13.21 0.40
CA LEU A 70 -15.89 13.80 -0.05
C LEU A 70 -17.04 13.52 0.93
N TYR A 71 -17.15 12.30 1.45
CA TYR A 71 -18.12 11.98 2.49
C TYR A 71 -17.84 12.76 3.79
N GLN A 72 -16.58 12.94 4.15
CA GLN A 72 -16.20 13.78 5.29
C GLN A 72 -16.64 15.22 5.10
N ILE A 73 -16.41 15.80 3.92
CA ILE A 73 -16.81 17.18 3.57
C ILE A 73 -18.32 17.33 3.64
N GLN A 74 -19.06 16.39 3.04
CA GLN A 74 -20.52 16.40 3.03
C GLN A 74 -21.08 16.27 4.46
N SER A 75 -20.58 15.31 5.25
CA SER A 75 -20.99 15.13 6.64
C SER A 75 -20.69 16.36 7.49
N TYR A 76 -19.53 16.99 7.29
CA TYR A 76 -19.15 18.21 8.00
C TYR A 76 -20.11 19.37 7.68
N SER A 77 -20.49 19.53 6.40
CA SER A 77 -21.46 20.57 5.98
C SER A 77 -22.83 20.39 6.65
N ILE A 78 -23.31 19.15 6.71
CA ILE A 78 -24.60 18.81 7.35
C ILE A 78 -24.53 19.03 8.86
N ASP A 79 -23.48 18.54 9.51
CA ASP A 79 -23.33 18.59 10.97
C ASP A 79 -23.20 20.04 11.48
N HIS A 80 -22.39 20.85 10.82
CA HIS A 80 -22.14 22.24 11.20
C HIS A 80 -23.13 23.23 10.60
N GLN A 81 -24.10 22.77 9.80
CA GLN A 81 -25.09 23.60 9.13
C GLN A 81 -24.45 24.80 8.37
N ALA A 82 -23.30 24.54 7.73
CA ALA A 82 -22.52 25.56 7.03
C ALA A 82 -22.04 25.05 5.65
N PRO A 83 -22.00 25.90 4.64
CA PRO A 83 -21.51 25.52 3.32
C PRO A 83 -19.99 25.27 3.36
N ILE A 84 -19.54 24.24 2.62
CA ILE A 84 -18.16 23.88 2.44
C ILE A 84 -17.77 23.99 0.97
N PHE A 85 -16.68 24.70 0.71
CA PHE A 85 -16.15 24.95 -0.63
C PHE A 85 -15.00 24.00 -0.91
N LEU A 86 -15.19 23.10 -1.87
CA LEU A 86 -14.18 22.18 -2.38
C LEU A 86 -13.64 22.73 -3.70
N THR A 87 -12.36 22.97 -3.78
CA THR A 87 -11.66 23.47 -4.98
C THR A 87 -10.57 22.49 -5.40
N PHE A 88 -10.55 22.15 -6.69
CA PHE A 88 -9.50 21.38 -7.34
C PHE A 88 -8.50 22.32 -8.02
N TYR A 89 -7.21 22.11 -7.76
CA TYR A 89 -6.12 22.94 -8.29
C TYR A 89 -5.27 22.14 -9.28
N PRO A 90 -5.51 22.21 -10.60
CA PRO A 90 -4.74 21.46 -11.58
C PRO A 90 -3.24 21.81 -11.59
N VAL A 91 -2.88 23.09 -11.37
CA VAL A 91 -1.49 23.56 -11.40
C VAL A 91 -0.66 23.00 -10.25
N THR A 92 -1.25 22.93 -9.06
CA THR A 92 -0.55 22.43 -7.85
C THR A 92 -0.91 21.00 -7.51
N ASN A 93 -1.69 20.35 -8.39
CA ASN A 93 -2.11 18.95 -8.30
C ASN A 93 -2.64 18.55 -6.91
N LYS A 94 -3.58 19.35 -6.40
CA LYS A 94 -4.20 19.14 -5.09
C LYS A 94 -5.68 19.52 -5.09
N TYR A 95 -6.41 19.09 -4.07
CA TYR A 95 -7.73 19.62 -3.75
C TYR A 95 -7.78 20.08 -2.29
N VAL A 96 -8.63 21.07 -2.05
CA VAL A 96 -8.77 21.69 -0.72
C VAL A 96 -10.25 21.98 -0.46
N ALA A 97 -10.72 21.58 0.70
CA ALA A 97 -12.05 21.93 1.19
C ALA A 97 -11.93 22.94 2.35
N LYS A 98 -12.69 24.04 2.26
CA LYS A 98 -12.69 25.12 3.24
C LYS A 98 -14.08 25.52 3.65
N THR A 99 -14.22 26.00 4.88
CA THR A 99 -15.40 26.70 5.36
C THR A 99 -15.45 28.12 4.79
N GLU A 100 -16.58 28.80 4.94
CA GLU A 100 -16.74 30.23 4.65
C GLU A 100 -15.72 31.10 5.43
N ALA A 101 -15.41 30.73 6.66
CA ALA A 101 -14.37 31.36 7.46
C ALA A 101 -12.93 31.02 7.01
N ARG A 102 -12.76 30.37 5.86
CA ARG A 102 -11.48 29.91 5.29
C ARG A 102 -10.71 28.89 6.15
N GLN A 103 -11.37 28.26 7.09
CA GLN A 103 -10.78 27.14 7.82
C GLN A 103 -10.69 25.95 6.89
N THR A 104 -9.52 25.32 6.81
CA THR A 104 -9.31 24.12 5.99
C THR A 104 -9.82 22.89 6.71
N ILE A 105 -10.73 22.15 6.09
CA ILE A 105 -11.26 20.85 6.56
C ILE A 105 -10.44 19.71 6.00
N VAL A 106 -10.21 19.75 4.68
CA VAL A 106 -9.42 18.74 3.94
C VAL A 106 -8.44 19.47 3.05
N SER A 107 -7.20 18.99 2.99
CA SER A 107 -6.18 19.44 2.03
C SER A 107 -5.36 18.23 1.63
N ARG A 108 -5.41 17.85 0.35
CA ARG A 108 -4.72 16.68 -0.20
C ARG A 108 -3.95 17.03 -1.45
N GLU A 109 -2.70 16.60 -1.48
CA GLU A 109 -1.92 16.53 -2.71
C GLU A 109 -2.17 15.17 -3.36
N LEU A 110 -2.33 15.17 -4.67
CA LEU A 110 -2.50 13.93 -5.41
C LEU A 110 -1.16 13.20 -5.53
N PRO A 111 -1.16 11.87 -5.59
CA PRO A 111 0.03 11.11 -5.94
C PRO A 111 0.67 11.62 -7.23
N ALA A 112 2.00 11.57 -7.33
CA ALA A 112 2.73 12.10 -8.49
C ALA A 112 2.31 11.48 -9.84
N ALA A 113 1.83 10.22 -9.81
CA ALA A 113 1.34 9.52 -10.97
C ALA A 113 -0.06 9.99 -11.45
N ILE A 114 -0.82 10.70 -10.59
CA ILE A 114 -2.20 11.11 -10.84
C ILE A 114 -2.25 12.64 -10.95
N GLN A 115 -2.89 13.16 -11.97
CA GLN A 115 -3.02 14.60 -12.21
C GLN A 115 -4.48 15.01 -12.37
N VAL A 116 -4.85 16.15 -11.80
CA VAL A 116 -6.12 16.81 -12.09
C VAL A 116 -6.07 17.33 -13.52
N ALA A 117 -7.01 16.93 -14.37
CA ALA A 117 -7.05 17.40 -15.75
C ALA A 117 -7.40 18.89 -15.82
N SER A 118 -6.73 19.65 -16.69
CA SER A 118 -7.02 21.08 -16.87
C SER A 118 -8.34 21.34 -17.61
N SER A 119 -8.90 20.32 -18.28
CA SER A 119 -10.16 20.40 -19.03
C SER A 119 -11.35 19.87 -18.23
N ASN A 120 -11.47 20.26 -16.97
CA ASN A 120 -12.58 19.86 -16.13
C ASN A 120 -13.84 20.69 -16.41
N SER A 121 -15.02 20.09 -16.22
CA SER A 121 -16.28 20.83 -16.22
C SER A 121 -16.55 21.51 -14.89
N LEU A 122 -15.89 21.05 -13.83
CA LEU A 122 -15.98 21.57 -12.48
C LEU A 122 -14.58 21.76 -11.89
N GLU A 123 -14.32 22.95 -11.33
CA GLU A 123 -13.13 23.23 -10.53
C GLU A 123 -13.50 23.52 -9.07
N ASP A 124 -14.68 24.14 -8.87
CA ASP A 124 -15.20 24.51 -7.55
C ASP A 124 -16.57 23.86 -7.32
N ILE A 125 -16.73 23.26 -6.16
CA ILE A 125 -17.98 22.61 -5.74
C ILE A 125 -18.30 23.05 -4.33
N THR A 126 -19.54 23.45 -4.11
CA THR A 126 -20.04 23.80 -2.78
C THR A 126 -20.97 22.71 -2.28
N PHE A 127 -20.67 22.17 -1.12
CA PHE A 127 -21.57 21.30 -0.37
C PHE A 127 -22.42 22.15 0.58
N TYR A 128 -23.73 21.96 0.53
CA TYR A 128 -24.68 22.67 1.37
C TYR A 128 -25.12 21.85 2.58
N PRO A 129 -25.65 22.51 3.64
CA PRO A 129 -26.15 21.83 4.84
C PRO A 129 -27.26 20.80 4.61
N ASP A 130 -27.98 20.90 3.51
CA ASP A 130 -29.01 19.93 3.10
C ASP A 130 -28.43 18.69 2.41
N GLY A 131 -27.08 18.59 2.32
CA GLY A 131 -26.36 17.53 1.66
C GLY A 131 -26.23 17.66 0.15
N ASN A 132 -26.83 18.70 -0.46
CA ASN A 132 -26.77 18.98 -1.89
C ASN A 132 -25.45 19.65 -2.29
N THR A 133 -25.18 19.64 -3.61
CA THR A 133 -24.09 20.42 -4.20
C THR A 133 -24.63 21.51 -5.11
N ASN A 134 -23.86 22.61 -5.25
CA ASN A 134 -24.25 23.75 -6.09
C ASN A 134 -24.30 23.43 -7.60
N GLN A 135 -23.54 22.41 -8.02
CA GLN A 135 -23.34 22.10 -9.42
C GLN A 135 -23.31 20.59 -9.65
N PHE A 136 -23.63 20.20 -10.88
CA PHE A 136 -23.43 18.86 -11.41
C PHE A 136 -22.37 18.90 -12.51
N GLY A 137 -21.69 17.79 -12.72
CA GLY A 137 -20.63 17.68 -13.71
C GLY A 137 -19.54 16.73 -13.27
N ARG A 138 -18.40 16.81 -13.91
CA ARG A 138 -17.29 15.88 -13.66
C ARG A 138 -15.96 16.58 -13.47
N VAL A 139 -15.17 15.98 -12.61
CA VAL A 139 -13.74 16.27 -12.44
C VAL A 139 -12.97 15.08 -12.98
N ASN A 140 -12.08 15.30 -13.94
CA ASN A 140 -11.27 14.24 -14.55
C ASN A 140 -9.89 14.21 -13.92
N PHE A 141 -9.39 12.98 -13.70
CA PHE A 141 -8.05 12.70 -13.24
C PHE A 141 -7.36 11.81 -14.28
N LYS A 142 -6.07 12.03 -14.51
CA LYS A 142 -5.27 11.24 -15.46
C LYS A 142 -4.14 10.54 -14.72
N MET A 143 -3.92 9.27 -15.05
CA MET A 143 -2.77 8.48 -14.61
C MET A 143 -2.23 7.71 -15.81
N GLY A 144 -1.19 8.24 -16.47
CA GLY A 144 -0.73 7.73 -17.76
C GLY A 144 -1.84 7.77 -18.79
N ASP A 145 -2.18 6.61 -19.37
CA ASP A 145 -3.25 6.45 -20.37
C ASP A 145 -4.64 6.23 -19.75
N VAL A 146 -4.71 6.03 -18.43
CA VAL A 146 -5.97 5.79 -17.73
C VAL A 146 -6.59 7.13 -17.33
N THR A 147 -7.87 7.30 -17.66
CA THR A 147 -8.66 8.45 -17.21
C THR A 147 -9.70 7.99 -16.21
N MET A 148 -9.74 8.66 -15.06
CA MET A 148 -10.74 8.47 -14.01
C MET A 148 -11.56 9.74 -13.90
N TYR A 149 -12.82 9.64 -13.52
CA TYR A 149 -13.63 10.81 -13.25
C TYR A 149 -14.49 10.65 -12.00
N LEU A 150 -14.60 11.78 -11.30
CA LEU A 150 -15.55 11.99 -10.24
C LEU A 150 -16.75 12.71 -10.84
N MET A 151 -17.93 12.10 -10.76
CA MET A 151 -19.19 12.66 -11.28
C MET A 151 -20.06 13.10 -10.11
N PHE A 152 -20.50 14.34 -10.15
CA PHE A 152 -21.55 14.87 -9.30
C PHE A 152 -22.88 14.84 -10.03
N GLN A 153 -23.89 14.23 -9.41
CA GLN A 153 -25.23 14.12 -9.97
C GLN A 153 -26.14 15.22 -9.46
N ILE A 154 -27.17 15.53 -10.25
CA ILE A 154 -28.22 16.45 -9.84
C ILE A 154 -29.01 15.85 -8.68
N GLY A 155 -29.17 16.62 -7.61
CA GLY A 155 -29.95 16.26 -6.44
C GLY A 155 -29.25 15.41 -5.41
N GLN A 156 -29.46 15.73 -4.14
CA GLN A 156 -28.98 15.04 -2.95
C GLN A 156 -27.44 14.90 -2.83
N GLY A 157 -26.64 15.73 -3.55
CA GLY A 157 -25.19 15.71 -3.45
C GLY A 157 -24.55 14.35 -3.73
N ARG A 158 -25.19 13.52 -4.56
CA ARG A 158 -24.66 12.20 -4.94
C ARG A 158 -23.47 12.37 -5.84
N PHE A 159 -22.43 11.63 -5.54
CA PHE A 159 -21.24 11.52 -6.37
C PHE A 159 -20.83 10.06 -6.52
N TYR A 160 -20.10 9.76 -7.57
CA TYR A 160 -19.46 8.47 -7.76
C TYR A 160 -18.16 8.66 -8.53
N VAL A 161 -17.24 7.74 -8.31
CA VAL A 161 -15.97 7.70 -9.03
C VAL A 161 -15.98 6.53 -9.99
N GLN A 162 -15.57 6.75 -11.22
CA GLN A 162 -15.54 5.74 -12.26
C GLN A 162 -14.27 5.87 -13.11
N GLU A 163 -13.79 4.74 -13.60
CA GLU A 163 -12.71 4.62 -14.58
C GLU A 163 -13.30 4.52 -15.99
N TYR A 164 -12.60 5.13 -16.94
CA TYR A 164 -12.98 5.10 -18.35
C TYR A 164 -12.05 4.18 -19.14
#